data_80db50359b4ab483b33b7827f30170cb
#
_entry.id   80db50359b4ab483b33b7827f30170cb
#
_cell.length_a   1.000
_cell.length_b   1.000
_cell.length_c   1.000
_cell.angle_alpha   90.00
_cell.angle_beta   90.00
_cell.angle_gamma   90.00
#
_symmetry.space_group_name_H-M   'P 1'
#
loop_
_entity.id
_entity.type
_entity.pdbx_description
1 polymer ?
#
loop_
_entity_poly.entity_id
_entity_poly.type
_entity_poly.pdbx_seq_one_letter_code
_entity_poly.pdbx_strand_id
1 'polypeptide(L)'
;ACFTLHARKDERVREYISPERIVWTQEAERISHPEYLLREGNGQADLTNSHICVMKSSDTAHPAILLDFGKELHGGLQIVTGMPGDHSPVRIRVRFGESVSEAMAESGSKGVTNDHAVRDFEMTVPWLGVRETGNSGFRFVRIDLLDSNRELHLKEVRAISIYRDIPQRGSFSCSDERLNHIWATGARTVHLCMQDYLWDGIKRDRLVWMGDMHPEIMTISHVFGHTDVVQKSLDLARDITPLPNWMSGMYTYSLWWVVAQRDWYHFHGDMEYLKQDFRLDEEILELILRLIVEVMCSNRKMIRIASDDKPVEIVRSTFMK
;
A
#
# COMPACT_ATOMS: atom_id res chain seq x y z
N ALA A 1 30.67 -25.82 -2.66
CA ALA A 1 30.08 -24.89 -1.71
C ALA A 1 28.56 -25.05 -1.78
N CYS A 2 27.94 -25.53 -0.69
CA CYS A 2 26.49 -25.65 -0.59
C CYS A 2 25.95 -24.26 -0.25
N PHE A 3 25.31 -23.60 -1.22
CA PHE A 3 24.59 -22.37 -0.94
C PHE A 3 23.30 -22.73 -0.17
N THR A 4 23.34 -22.54 1.12
CA THR A 4 22.11 -22.57 1.91
C THR A 4 21.33 -21.30 1.63
N LEU A 5 20.38 -21.39 0.70
CA LEU A 5 19.37 -20.33 0.51
C LEU A 5 18.53 -20.30 1.80
N HIS A 6 18.83 -19.37 2.69
CA HIS A 6 17.93 -19.05 3.77
C HIS A 6 16.74 -18.30 3.18
N ALA A 7 15.63 -18.99 2.99
CA ALA A 7 14.38 -18.34 2.63
C ALA A 7 14.06 -17.32 3.73
N ARG A 8 14.02 -16.02 3.38
CA ARG A 8 13.66 -14.96 4.32
C ARG A 8 12.17 -15.14 4.66
N LYS A 9 11.86 -15.24 5.94
CA LYS A 9 10.46 -15.33 6.40
C LYS A 9 9.76 -14.00 6.07
N ASP A 10 8.59 -14.09 5.44
CA ASP A 10 7.71 -12.94 5.30
C ASP A 10 7.07 -12.64 6.66
N GLU A 11 7.23 -11.42 7.15
CA GLU A 11 6.71 -10.97 8.45
C GLU A 11 5.27 -10.46 8.36
N ARG A 12 4.74 -10.39 7.15
CA ARG A 12 3.36 -9.99 6.94
C ARG A 12 2.44 -11.18 7.14
N VAL A 13 1.24 -10.88 7.61
CA VAL A 13 0.15 -11.84 7.73
C VAL A 13 -0.90 -11.59 6.65
N ARG A 14 -1.70 -12.63 6.39
CA ARG A 14 -2.85 -12.57 5.48
C ARG A 14 -4.11 -12.84 6.28
N GLU A 15 -5.04 -11.90 6.22
CA GLU A 15 -6.36 -12.00 6.82
C GLU A 15 -7.42 -12.01 5.73
N TYR A 16 -8.45 -12.86 5.86
CA TYR A 16 -9.54 -12.94 4.91
C TYR A 16 -10.77 -12.29 5.49
N ILE A 17 -11.26 -11.24 4.83
CA ILE A 17 -12.32 -10.36 5.32
C ILE A 17 -13.52 -10.45 4.38
N SER A 18 -14.70 -10.79 4.92
CA SER A 18 -15.95 -10.73 4.18
C SER A 18 -16.42 -9.28 4.00
N PRO A 19 -17.18 -8.96 2.94
CA PRO A 19 -17.77 -7.63 2.78
C PRO A 19 -18.73 -7.30 3.93
N GLU A 20 -18.74 -6.04 4.34
CA GLU A 20 -19.70 -5.56 5.36
C GLU A 20 -21.08 -5.28 4.76
N ARG A 21 -21.13 -4.84 3.50
CA ARG A 21 -22.38 -4.50 2.82
C ARG A 21 -22.28 -4.55 1.30
N ILE A 22 -23.44 -4.67 0.67
CA ILE A 22 -23.65 -4.47 -0.76
C ILE A 22 -24.04 -3.01 -0.97
N VAL A 23 -23.25 -2.29 -1.78
CA VAL A 23 -23.47 -0.85 -2.03
C VAL A 23 -24.38 -0.62 -3.22
N TRP A 24 -24.24 -1.46 -4.24
CA TRP A 24 -24.97 -1.31 -5.49
C TRP A 24 -25.03 -2.63 -6.26
N THR A 25 -26.09 -2.79 -7.04
CA THR A 25 -26.27 -3.91 -7.97
C THR A 25 -26.78 -3.38 -9.32
N GLN A 26 -26.37 -4.03 -10.40
CA GLN A 26 -26.92 -3.88 -11.75
C GLN A 26 -27.70 -5.14 -12.07
N GLU A 27 -28.89 -4.99 -12.74
CA GLU A 27 -29.77 -6.12 -13.06
C GLU A 27 -30.11 -6.94 -11.79
N ALA A 28 -30.57 -6.26 -10.75
CA ALA A 28 -30.76 -6.83 -9.41
C ALA A 28 -31.68 -8.06 -9.41
N GLU A 29 -32.69 -8.11 -10.32
CA GLU A 29 -33.60 -9.24 -10.49
C GLU A 29 -32.92 -10.50 -11.04
N ARG A 30 -31.69 -10.35 -11.56
CA ARG A 30 -30.85 -11.44 -12.05
C ARG A 30 -29.79 -11.90 -11.04
N ILE A 31 -29.84 -11.36 -9.83
CA ILE A 31 -28.95 -11.70 -8.73
C ILE A 31 -29.79 -12.30 -7.60
N SER A 32 -29.62 -13.59 -7.35
CA SER A 32 -30.31 -14.28 -6.26
C SER A 32 -29.42 -14.38 -5.05
N HIS A 33 -29.96 -14.08 -3.88
CA HIS A 33 -29.31 -14.23 -2.57
C HIS A 33 -27.96 -13.50 -2.42
N PRO A 34 -27.82 -12.25 -2.83
CA PRO A 34 -26.56 -11.52 -2.70
C PRO A 34 -26.13 -11.33 -1.24
N GLU A 35 -27.08 -11.36 -0.28
CA GLU A 35 -26.81 -11.27 1.15
C GLU A 35 -25.94 -12.42 1.69
N TYR A 36 -25.84 -13.53 0.97
CA TYR A 36 -24.94 -14.61 1.37
C TYR A 36 -23.48 -14.26 1.28
N LEU A 37 -23.10 -13.30 0.42
CA LEU A 37 -21.74 -12.83 0.30
C LEU A 37 -21.25 -12.04 1.53
N LEU A 38 -22.17 -11.58 2.38
CA LEU A 38 -21.82 -10.84 3.61
C LEU A 38 -21.50 -11.76 4.79
N ARG A 39 -21.69 -13.08 4.64
CA ARG A 39 -21.44 -14.06 5.69
C ARG A 39 -19.96 -14.38 5.77
N GLU A 40 -19.49 -14.63 6.98
CA GLU A 40 -18.19 -15.24 7.17
C GLU A 40 -18.16 -16.65 6.57
N GLY A 41 -17.08 -16.96 5.89
CA GLY A 41 -16.87 -18.27 5.29
C GLY A 41 -15.46 -18.82 5.57
N ASN A 42 -15.23 -20.06 5.18
CA ASN A 42 -13.96 -20.76 5.39
C ASN A 42 -13.03 -20.77 4.17
N GLY A 43 -13.46 -20.18 3.05
CA GLY A 43 -12.71 -20.14 1.80
C GLY A 43 -12.61 -21.45 1.03
N GLN A 44 -13.40 -22.44 1.42
CA GLN A 44 -13.37 -23.76 0.80
C GLN A 44 -14.55 -23.94 -0.16
N ALA A 45 -14.26 -24.25 -1.42
CA ALA A 45 -15.25 -24.74 -2.35
C ALA A 45 -15.76 -26.12 -1.92
N ASP A 46 -17.04 -26.39 -2.08
CA ASP A 46 -17.64 -27.70 -1.79
C ASP A 46 -18.72 -28.06 -2.81
N LEU A 47 -19.18 -29.31 -2.76
CA LEU A 47 -20.19 -29.83 -3.70
C LEU A 47 -21.62 -29.49 -3.31
N THR A 48 -21.81 -28.74 -2.21
CA THR A 48 -23.15 -28.29 -1.80
C THR A 48 -23.39 -26.89 -2.36
N ASN A 49 -24.55 -26.69 -2.96
CA ASN A 49 -24.97 -25.34 -3.40
C ASN A 49 -25.73 -24.60 -2.29
N SER A 50 -25.32 -24.81 -1.03
CA SER A 50 -25.93 -24.08 0.09
C SER A 50 -25.33 -22.68 0.23
N HIS A 51 -26.20 -21.69 0.43
CA HIS A 51 -25.81 -20.28 0.64
C HIS A 51 -24.98 -19.71 -0.52
N ILE A 52 -25.46 -19.89 -1.74
CA ILE A 52 -24.83 -19.40 -2.97
C ILE A 52 -25.54 -18.13 -3.45
N CYS A 53 -24.78 -17.09 -3.73
CA CYS A 53 -25.23 -15.97 -4.54
C CYS A 53 -25.14 -16.35 -6.03
N VAL A 54 -26.23 -16.28 -6.76
CA VAL A 54 -26.27 -16.63 -8.18
C VAL A 54 -26.51 -15.40 -9.02
N MET A 55 -25.60 -15.10 -9.93
CA MET A 55 -25.73 -14.06 -10.95
C MET A 55 -25.99 -14.71 -12.30
N LYS A 56 -27.07 -14.29 -13.02
CA LYS A 56 -27.49 -14.88 -14.31
C LYS A 56 -27.46 -13.82 -15.39
N SER A 57 -26.63 -14.00 -16.41
CA SER A 57 -26.61 -13.13 -17.58
C SER A 57 -27.57 -13.61 -18.69
N SER A 58 -27.86 -12.71 -19.63
CA SER A 58 -28.52 -13.02 -20.90
C SER A 58 -27.74 -12.35 -22.04
N ASP A 59 -28.24 -12.41 -23.26
CA ASP A 59 -27.62 -11.73 -24.40
C ASP A 59 -27.53 -10.21 -24.24
N THR A 60 -28.45 -9.61 -23.46
CA THR A 60 -28.56 -8.16 -23.32
C THR A 60 -28.40 -7.65 -21.90
N ALA A 61 -28.37 -8.52 -20.90
CA ALA A 61 -28.31 -8.14 -19.49
C ALA A 61 -27.14 -8.84 -18.76
N HIS A 62 -26.24 -8.03 -18.24
CA HIS A 62 -25.06 -8.48 -17.51
C HIS A 62 -25.10 -7.96 -16.08
N PRO A 63 -25.38 -8.82 -15.09
CA PRO A 63 -25.46 -8.41 -13.69
C PRO A 63 -24.08 -8.03 -13.15
N ALA A 64 -24.08 -7.07 -12.23
CA ALA A 64 -22.92 -6.65 -11.50
C ALA A 64 -23.25 -6.32 -10.05
N ILE A 65 -22.26 -6.44 -9.17
CA ILE A 65 -22.37 -6.16 -7.73
C ILE A 65 -21.18 -5.32 -7.26
N LEU A 66 -21.45 -4.33 -6.39
CA LEU A 66 -20.43 -3.55 -5.71
C LEU A 66 -20.46 -3.84 -4.20
N LEU A 67 -19.35 -4.32 -3.69
CA LEU A 67 -19.13 -4.72 -2.31
C LEU A 67 -18.27 -3.69 -1.57
N ASP A 68 -18.60 -3.39 -0.30
CA ASP A 68 -17.82 -2.55 0.60
C ASP A 68 -17.25 -3.41 1.74
N PHE A 69 -15.95 -3.35 1.94
CA PHE A 69 -15.22 -4.05 3.01
C PHE A 69 -15.05 -3.21 4.29
N GLY A 70 -15.74 -2.07 4.38
CA GLY A 70 -15.82 -1.22 5.57
C GLY A 70 -14.62 -0.30 5.79
N LYS A 71 -13.43 -0.74 5.42
CA LYS A 71 -12.16 -0.01 5.61
C LYS A 71 -11.22 -0.20 4.43
N GLU A 72 -10.27 0.71 4.30
CA GLU A 72 -9.17 0.59 3.35
C GLU A 72 -8.30 -0.61 3.69
N LEU A 73 -7.91 -1.39 2.66
CA LEU A 73 -7.12 -2.61 2.75
C LEU A 73 -5.99 -2.57 1.71
N HIS A 74 -4.88 -3.23 2.01
CA HIS A 74 -3.88 -3.59 1.01
C HIS A 74 -3.89 -5.10 0.80
N GLY A 75 -3.97 -5.53 -0.46
CA GLY A 75 -3.91 -6.94 -0.84
C GLY A 75 -4.78 -7.27 -2.04
N GLY A 76 -5.51 -8.37 -1.98
CA GLY A 76 -6.23 -8.91 -3.11
C GLY A 76 -7.65 -9.33 -2.80
N LEU A 77 -8.20 -10.10 -3.72
CA LEU A 77 -9.53 -10.67 -3.61
C LEU A 77 -9.45 -12.19 -3.76
N GLN A 78 -10.14 -12.90 -2.90
CA GLN A 78 -10.40 -14.32 -3.04
C GLN A 78 -11.87 -14.54 -3.42
N ILE A 79 -12.09 -15.27 -4.49
CA ILE A 79 -13.41 -15.66 -4.98
C ILE A 79 -13.54 -17.17 -4.86
N VAL A 80 -14.53 -17.62 -4.12
CA VAL A 80 -14.90 -19.03 -4.00
C VAL A 80 -16.17 -19.26 -4.81
N THR A 81 -16.09 -20.14 -5.80
CA THR A 81 -17.23 -20.43 -6.67
C THR A 81 -17.92 -21.74 -6.28
N GLY A 82 -19.23 -21.77 -6.45
CA GLY A 82 -20.07 -22.96 -6.37
C GLY A 82 -20.25 -23.64 -7.74
N MET A 83 -21.10 -24.65 -7.80
CA MET A 83 -21.28 -25.52 -8.96
C MET A 83 -22.51 -25.09 -9.77
N PRO A 84 -22.36 -24.38 -10.90
CA PRO A 84 -23.46 -24.12 -11.84
C PRO A 84 -23.85 -25.39 -12.61
N GLY A 85 -25.06 -25.40 -13.14
CA GLY A 85 -25.58 -26.59 -13.83
C GLY A 85 -24.83 -27.00 -15.09
N ASP A 86 -24.16 -26.03 -15.76
CA ASP A 86 -23.40 -26.26 -16.99
C ASP A 86 -21.92 -26.62 -16.79
N HIS A 87 -21.45 -26.59 -15.55
CA HIS A 87 -20.06 -26.89 -15.16
C HIS A 87 -19.01 -26.15 -16.01
N SER A 88 -19.27 -24.91 -16.36
CA SER A 88 -18.39 -24.13 -17.24
C SER A 88 -17.77 -22.94 -16.51
N PRO A 89 -16.46 -22.66 -16.73
CA PRO A 89 -15.85 -21.44 -16.27
C PRO A 89 -16.52 -20.21 -16.88
N VAL A 90 -16.49 -19.09 -16.16
CA VAL A 90 -17.07 -17.83 -16.64
C VAL A 90 -16.08 -16.69 -16.50
N ARG A 91 -16.17 -15.72 -17.43
CA ARG A 91 -15.39 -14.50 -17.37
C ARG A 91 -16.11 -13.45 -16.53
N ILE A 92 -15.34 -12.82 -15.70
CA ILE A 92 -15.75 -11.69 -14.88
C ILE A 92 -14.80 -10.52 -15.07
N ARG A 93 -15.28 -9.30 -14.79
CA ARG A 93 -14.44 -8.12 -14.62
C ARG A 93 -14.41 -7.76 -13.15
N VAL A 94 -13.24 -7.51 -12.60
CA VAL A 94 -13.04 -7.08 -11.22
C VAL A 94 -12.49 -5.67 -11.23
N ARG A 95 -13.11 -4.78 -10.47
CA ARG A 95 -12.65 -3.40 -10.29
C ARG A 95 -12.49 -3.08 -8.82
N PHE A 96 -11.28 -2.68 -8.45
CA PHE A 96 -10.96 -2.18 -7.13
C PHE A 96 -11.14 -0.66 -7.06
N GLY A 97 -11.51 -0.14 -5.89
CA GLY A 97 -11.56 1.29 -5.63
C GLY A 97 -11.40 1.62 -4.16
N GLU A 98 -10.70 2.72 -3.86
CA GLU A 98 -10.66 3.33 -2.52
C GLU A 98 -11.96 4.09 -2.23
N SER A 99 -12.70 4.42 -3.28
CA SER A 99 -14.03 5.03 -3.20
C SER A 99 -15.02 4.33 -4.15
N VAL A 100 -16.32 4.53 -3.91
CA VAL A 100 -17.39 4.08 -4.80
C VAL A 100 -17.20 4.65 -6.20
N SER A 101 -16.89 5.95 -6.31
CA SER A 101 -16.71 6.61 -7.59
C SER A 101 -15.56 6.00 -8.39
N GLU A 102 -14.47 5.63 -7.74
CA GLU A 102 -13.34 4.97 -8.40
C GLU A 102 -13.70 3.55 -8.87
N ALA A 103 -14.31 2.73 -8.01
CA ALA A 103 -14.72 1.37 -8.37
C ALA A 103 -15.77 1.34 -9.52
N MET A 104 -16.56 2.40 -9.67
CA MET A 104 -17.57 2.54 -10.72
C MET A 104 -17.04 3.14 -12.01
N ALA A 105 -15.93 3.89 -11.97
CA ALA A 105 -15.38 4.59 -13.13
C ALA A 105 -14.65 3.63 -14.09
N GLU A 106 -14.80 3.89 -15.40
CA GLU A 106 -14.02 3.20 -16.43
C GLU A 106 -12.55 3.64 -16.39
N SER A 107 -11.64 2.70 -16.61
CA SER A 107 -10.22 3.00 -16.73
C SER A 107 -9.96 3.99 -17.85
N GLY A 108 -9.12 5.02 -17.58
CA GLY A 108 -8.84 6.09 -18.53
C GLY A 108 -9.89 7.21 -18.58
N SER A 109 -10.95 7.13 -17.79
CA SER A 109 -11.92 8.23 -17.66
C SER A 109 -11.26 9.47 -17.06
N LYS A 110 -11.75 10.66 -17.44
CA LYS A 110 -11.24 11.94 -16.92
C LYS A 110 -11.38 11.99 -15.39
N GLY A 111 -10.26 12.30 -14.70
CA GLY A 111 -10.21 12.40 -13.24
C GLY A 111 -10.03 11.07 -12.50
N VAL A 112 -9.83 9.98 -13.23
CA VAL A 112 -9.51 8.67 -12.66
C VAL A 112 -8.02 8.41 -12.82
N THR A 113 -7.30 8.30 -11.71
CA THR A 113 -5.87 7.96 -11.70
C THR A 113 -5.72 6.45 -11.70
N ASN A 114 -5.11 5.92 -12.75
CA ASN A 114 -4.90 4.47 -12.91
C ASN A 114 -3.42 4.11 -13.08
N ASP A 115 -2.54 5.11 -13.04
CA ASP A 115 -1.11 4.90 -13.26
C ASP A 115 -0.55 3.92 -12.25
N HIS A 116 0.16 2.90 -12.73
CA HIS A 116 0.84 1.89 -11.91
C HIS A 116 -0.08 1.08 -10.97
N ALA A 117 -1.41 1.20 -11.11
CA ALA A 117 -2.37 0.51 -10.27
C ALA A 117 -3.00 -0.70 -10.96
N VAL A 118 -3.01 -1.85 -10.30
CA VAL A 118 -3.81 -3.02 -10.70
C VAL A 118 -5.22 -2.83 -10.15
N ARG A 119 -6.08 -2.18 -10.93
CA ARG A 119 -7.40 -1.73 -10.47
C ARG A 119 -8.58 -2.32 -11.24
N ASP A 120 -8.41 -2.63 -12.51
CA ASP A 120 -9.48 -2.98 -13.44
C ASP A 120 -8.97 -4.03 -14.42
N PHE A 121 -9.51 -5.24 -14.35
CA PHE A 121 -9.07 -6.36 -15.17
C PHE A 121 -10.14 -7.42 -15.32
N GLU A 122 -10.04 -8.19 -16.40
CA GLU A 122 -10.87 -9.36 -16.65
C GLU A 122 -10.13 -10.63 -16.23
N MET A 123 -10.89 -11.60 -15.75
CA MET A 123 -10.37 -12.92 -15.40
C MET A 123 -11.43 -13.99 -15.57
N THR A 124 -10.97 -15.22 -15.75
CA THR A 124 -11.83 -16.40 -15.73
C THR A 124 -11.82 -17.04 -14.36
N VAL A 125 -13.00 -17.28 -13.80
CA VAL A 125 -13.17 -18.05 -12.57
C VAL A 125 -13.62 -19.47 -12.88
N PRO A 126 -13.16 -20.49 -12.12
CA PRO A 126 -13.58 -21.87 -12.31
C PRO A 126 -15.06 -22.03 -11.97
N TRP A 127 -15.70 -23.08 -12.50
CA TRP A 127 -17.08 -23.44 -12.15
C TRP A 127 -17.22 -24.02 -10.74
N LEU A 128 -16.13 -24.52 -10.16
CA LEU A 128 -16.05 -24.98 -8.77
C LEU A 128 -14.60 -24.83 -8.32
N GLY A 129 -14.35 -23.97 -7.34
CA GLY A 129 -12.98 -23.78 -6.85
C GLY A 129 -12.74 -22.43 -6.23
N VAL A 130 -11.45 -22.11 -6.06
CA VAL A 130 -10.98 -20.88 -5.46
C VAL A 130 -10.06 -20.15 -6.41
N ARG A 131 -10.27 -18.85 -6.56
CA ARG A 131 -9.39 -17.98 -7.34
C ARG A 131 -9.00 -16.77 -6.50
N GLU A 132 -7.70 -16.51 -6.44
CA GLU A 132 -7.17 -15.27 -5.84
C GLU A 132 -6.61 -14.36 -6.93
N THR A 133 -6.74 -13.07 -6.72
CA THR A 133 -6.30 -12.05 -7.67
C THR A 133 -6.04 -10.71 -7.01
N GLY A 134 -5.35 -9.85 -7.73
CA GLY A 134 -5.02 -8.49 -7.32
C GLY A 134 -3.71 -8.43 -6.57
N ASN A 135 -3.42 -7.36 -6.09
CA ASN A 135 -2.56 -6.84 -5.04
C ASN A 135 -2.58 -5.32 -5.20
N SER A 136 -3.51 -4.66 -4.52
CA SER A 136 -3.79 -3.24 -4.65
C SER A 136 -4.27 -2.65 -3.32
N GLY A 137 -4.38 -1.33 -3.25
CA GLY A 137 -5.11 -0.62 -2.19
C GLY A 137 -6.58 -0.49 -2.61
N PHE A 138 -7.52 -0.86 -1.73
CA PHE A 138 -8.95 -0.77 -2.01
C PHE A 138 -9.79 -0.88 -0.73
N ARG A 139 -11.00 -0.37 -0.83
CA ARG A 139 -12.11 -0.61 0.10
C ARG A 139 -13.29 -1.25 -0.61
N PHE A 140 -13.49 -0.92 -1.88
CA PHE A 140 -14.63 -1.35 -2.66
C PHE A 140 -14.21 -2.29 -3.78
N VAL A 141 -15.04 -3.31 -4.06
CA VAL A 141 -14.83 -4.23 -5.17
C VAL A 141 -16.11 -4.35 -5.97
N ARG A 142 -16.01 -4.05 -7.27
CA ARG A 142 -17.09 -4.33 -8.23
C ARG A 142 -16.76 -5.60 -9.01
N ILE A 143 -17.75 -6.48 -9.16
CA ILE A 143 -17.68 -7.70 -9.96
C ILE A 143 -18.78 -7.63 -11.00
N ASP A 144 -18.43 -7.70 -12.27
CA ASP A 144 -19.33 -7.76 -13.41
C ASP A 144 -19.25 -9.15 -14.06
N LEU A 145 -20.38 -9.80 -14.34
CA LEU A 145 -20.43 -11.03 -15.13
C LEU A 145 -20.41 -10.68 -16.62
N LEU A 146 -19.40 -11.12 -17.35
CA LEU A 146 -19.15 -10.71 -18.75
C LEU A 146 -19.76 -11.63 -19.77
N ASP A 147 -19.74 -12.94 -19.55
CA ASP A 147 -20.23 -13.91 -20.52
C ASP A 147 -21.76 -13.88 -20.60
N SER A 148 -22.31 -13.97 -21.81
CA SER A 148 -23.76 -14.02 -22.05
C SER A 148 -24.33 -15.41 -21.81
N ASN A 149 -25.57 -15.50 -21.34
CA ASN A 149 -26.31 -16.74 -21.09
C ASN A 149 -25.54 -17.70 -20.17
N ARG A 150 -24.94 -17.13 -19.09
CA ARG A 150 -24.16 -17.86 -18.10
C ARG A 150 -24.65 -17.62 -16.70
N GLU A 151 -24.32 -18.56 -15.81
CA GLU A 151 -24.52 -18.42 -14.38
C GLU A 151 -23.18 -18.37 -13.67
N LEU A 152 -23.01 -17.37 -12.80
CA LEU A 152 -21.89 -17.28 -11.85
C LEU A 152 -22.41 -17.60 -10.46
N HIS A 153 -21.92 -18.68 -9.88
CA HIS A 153 -22.25 -19.12 -8.53
C HIS A 153 -21.14 -18.68 -7.59
N LEU A 154 -21.40 -17.65 -6.79
CA LEU A 154 -20.47 -17.12 -5.80
C LEU A 154 -20.83 -17.66 -4.42
N LYS A 155 -19.96 -18.49 -3.85
CA LYS A 155 -20.08 -18.96 -2.46
C LYS A 155 -19.54 -17.90 -1.49
N GLU A 156 -18.35 -17.38 -1.78
CA GLU A 156 -17.72 -16.35 -0.99
C GLU A 156 -16.94 -15.38 -1.87
N VAL A 157 -16.91 -14.12 -1.45
CA VAL A 157 -16.01 -13.09 -1.98
C VAL A 157 -15.35 -12.43 -0.78
N ARG A 158 -14.05 -12.65 -0.62
CA ARG A 158 -13.30 -12.16 0.54
C ARG A 158 -12.13 -11.28 0.10
N ALA A 159 -11.96 -10.14 0.76
CA ALA A 159 -10.72 -9.40 0.64
C ALA A 159 -9.58 -10.16 1.33
N ILE A 160 -8.41 -10.16 0.72
CA ILE A 160 -7.16 -10.62 1.31
C ILE A 160 -6.46 -9.37 1.82
N SER A 161 -6.41 -9.19 3.14
CA SER A 161 -5.69 -8.09 3.77
C SER A 161 -4.27 -8.55 4.13
N ILE A 162 -3.26 -7.85 3.60
CA ILE A 162 -1.84 -8.14 3.84
C ILE A 162 -1.25 -6.99 4.64
N TYR A 163 -0.74 -7.26 5.83
CA TYR A 163 -0.19 -6.26 6.72
C TYR A 163 0.84 -6.87 7.69
N ARG A 164 1.64 -6.05 8.37
CA ARG A 164 2.52 -6.49 9.44
C ARG A 164 1.73 -6.62 10.74
N ASP A 165 1.78 -7.79 11.38
CA ASP A 165 1.14 -8.04 12.67
C ASP A 165 2.03 -7.52 13.81
N ILE A 166 2.02 -6.20 13.99
CA ILE A 166 2.81 -5.51 15.02
C ILE A 166 1.89 -4.75 15.97
N PRO A 167 2.23 -4.72 17.27
CA PRO A 167 1.39 -4.05 18.25
C PRO A 167 1.46 -2.53 18.10
N GLN A 168 0.32 -1.90 18.18
CA GLN A 168 0.24 -0.44 18.37
C GLN A 168 0.61 -0.12 19.82
N ARG A 169 1.69 0.66 20.02
CA ARG A 169 2.22 1.04 21.34
C ARG A 169 1.84 2.44 21.74
N GLY A 170 1.74 3.35 20.77
CA GLY A 170 1.32 4.71 20.99
C GLY A 170 -0.19 4.86 20.94
N SER A 171 -0.71 5.84 21.65
CA SER A 171 -2.12 6.18 21.65
C SER A 171 -2.31 7.69 21.74
N PHE A 172 -3.43 8.16 21.19
CA PHE A 172 -3.85 9.55 21.30
C PHE A 172 -5.34 9.60 21.61
N SER A 173 -5.71 10.44 22.54
CA SER A 173 -7.11 10.71 22.89
C SER A 173 -7.26 12.14 23.38
N CYS A 174 -8.27 12.83 22.88
CA CYS A 174 -8.66 14.16 23.33
C CYS A 174 -10.19 14.32 23.27
N SER A 175 -10.71 15.47 23.75
CA SER A 175 -12.14 15.75 23.73
C SER A 175 -12.73 16.02 22.35
N ASP A 176 -11.90 16.23 21.34
CA ASP A 176 -12.33 16.40 19.94
C ASP A 176 -12.23 15.06 19.20
N GLU A 177 -13.37 14.41 19.00
CA GLU A 177 -13.46 13.13 18.30
C GLU A 177 -12.92 13.19 16.86
N ARG A 178 -12.97 14.33 16.22
CA ARG A 178 -12.41 14.50 14.87
C ARG A 178 -10.89 14.33 14.88
N LEU A 179 -10.21 14.86 15.89
CA LEU A 179 -8.76 14.68 16.05
C LEU A 179 -8.41 13.22 16.37
N ASN A 180 -9.22 12.56 17.20
CA ASN A 180 -9.06 11.14 17.48
C ASN A 180 -9.16 10.31 16.18
N HIS A 181 -10.14 10.60 15.32
CA HIS A 181 -10.29 9.96 14.03
C HIS A 181 -9.13 10.25 13.06
N ILE A 182 -8.65 11.50 13.00
CA ILE A 182 -7.51 11.89 12.17
C ILE A 182 -6.27 11.08 12.57
N TRP A 183 -6.00 11.00 13.88
CA TRP A 183 -4.87 10.23 14.39
C TRP A 183 -4.97 8.74 14.02
N ALA A 184 -6.14 8.13 14.27
CA ALA A 184 -6.38 6.72 13.95
C ALA A 184 -6.23 6.43 12.44
N THR A 185 -6.73 7.35 11.59
CA THR A 185 -6.60 7.25 10.14
C THR A 185 -5.14 7.34 9.71
N GLY A 186 -4.38 8.29 10.24
CA GLY A 186 -2.94 8.43 9.95
C GLY A 186 -2.15 7.19 10.36
N ALA A 187 -2.38 6.69 11.57
CA ALA A 187 -1.75 5.46 12.07
C ALA A 187 -2.05 4.26 11.15
N ARG A 188 -3.31 4.10 10.74
CA ARG A 188 -3.71 3.02 9.83
C ARG A 188 -3.09 3.18 8.44
N THR A 189 -3.09 4.38 7.87
CA THR A 189 -2.51 4.66 6.55
C THR A 189 -1.05 4.22 6.51
N VAL A 190 -0.26 4.64 7.49
CA VAL A 190 1.16 4.25 7.56
C VAL A 190 1.31 2.75 7.80
N HIS A 191 0.46 2.14 8.65
CA HIS A 191 0.49 0.70 8.86
C HIS A 191 0.27 -0.09 7.57
N LEU A 192 -0.65 0.35 6.70
CA LEU A 192 -0.88 -0.28 5.40
C LEU A 192 0.33 -0.13 4.46
N CYS A 193 1.08 0.97 4.56
CA CYS A 193 2.29 1.19 3.76
C CYS A 193 3.50 0.38 4.23
N MET A 194 3.46 -0.19 5.45
CA MET A 194 4.52 -1.04 6.01
C MET A 194 4.47 -2.45 5.41
N GLN A 195 4.89 -2.59 4.16
CA GLN A 195 4.87 -3.84 3.41
C GLN A 195 6.26 -4.53 3.38
N ASP A 196 6.75 -5.03 2.26
CA ASP A 196 8.13 -5.54 2.14
C ASP A 196 9.15 -4.47 2.48
N TYR A 197 8.81 -3.26 2.10
CA TYR A 197 9.46 -2.00 2.43
C TYR A 197 8.40 -1.01 2.89
N LEU A 198 8.81 0.14 3.33
CA LEU A 198 7.93 1.25 3.60
C LEU A 198 7.60 1.93 2.26
N TRP A 199 6.35 1.84 1.83
CA TRP A 199 5.88 2.34 0.55
C TRP A 199 5.18 3.67 0.69
N ASP A 200 5.33 4.54 -0.30
CA ASP A 200 4.62 5.81 -0.44
C ASP A 200 3.10 5.67 -0.52
N GLY A 201 2.62 4.50 -0.92
CA GLY A 201 1.20 4.19 -1.03
C GLY A 201 0.93 2.74 -1.40
N ILE A 202 -0.28 2.27 -1.10
CA ILE A 202 -0.65 0.85 -1.26
C ILE A 202 -1.30 0.51 -2.60
N LYS A 203 -1.74 1.51 -3.35
CA LYS A 203 -2.44 1.32 -4.62
C LYS A 203 -1.52 1.49 -5.83
N ARG A 204 -0.81 2.61 -5.92
CA ARG A 204 0.09 2.90 -7.03
C ARG A 204 1.48 3.21 -6.52
N ASP A 205 2.45 3.31 -7.42
CA ASP A 205 3.88 3.41 -7.21
C ASP A 205 4.41 2.26 -6.35
N ARG A 206 4.10 2.21 -5.06
CA ARG A 206 4.55 1.19 -4.10
C ARG A 206 6.07 1.10 -4.05
N LEU A 207 6.69 2.26 -3.98
CA LEU A 207 8.13 2.46 -3.97
C LEU A 207 8.58 3.09 -2.65
N VAL A 208 9.87 3.03 -2.40
CA VAL A 208 10.51 3.74 -1.29
C VAL A 208 10.84 5.16 -1.76
N TRP A 209 9.88 6.09 -1.60
CA TRP A 209 10.07 7.50 -1.90
C TRP A 209 10.58 8.25 -0.68
N MET A 210 11.86 8.67 -0.70
CA MET A 210 12.50 9.29 0.48
C MET A 210 11.85 10.57 0.97
N GLY A 211 11.16 11.32 0.08
CA GLY A 211 10.40 12.51 0.47
C GLY A 211 9.18 12.18 1.32
N ASP A 212 8.60 11.00 1.14
CA ASP A 212 7.42 10.52 1.86
C ASP A 212 7.80 9.81 3.17
N MET A 213 8.97 9.19 3.22
CA MET A 213 9.41 8.37 4.36
C MET A 213 9.51 9.15 5.69
N HIS A 214 9.88 10.43 5.68
CA HIS A 214 10.07 11.15 6.94
C HIS A 214 8.77 11.24 7.78
N PRO A 215 7.60 11.69 7.27
CA PRO A 215 6.37 11.67 8.04
C PRO A 215 5.92 10.25 8.42
N GLU A 216 6.22 9.24 7.60
CA GLU A 216 5.94 7.84 7.92
C GLU A 216 6.80 7.35 9.08
N ILE A 217 8.12 7.60 9.07
CA ILE A 217 9.05 7.25 10.16
C ILE A 217 8.63 7.92 11.48
N MET A 218 8.23 9.19 11.42
CA MET A 218 7.74 9.90 12.59
C MET A 218 6.46 9.26 13.14
N THR A 219 5.53 8.89 12.27
CA THR A 219 4.31 8.18 12.66
C THR A 219 4.63 6.80 13.24
N ILE A 220 5.50 6.03 12.59
CA ILE A 220 5.91 4.69 13.05
C ILE A 220 6.54 4.79 14.45
N SER A 221 7.47 5.71 14.64
CA SER A 221 8.17 5.90 15.93
C SER A 221 7.21 6.22 17.08
N HIS A 222 6.15 6.98 16.82
CA HIS A 222 5.17 7.35 17.85
C HIS A 222 4.07 6.30 18.06
N VAL A 223 3.71 5.53 17.01
CA VAL A 223 2.58 4.61 17.06
C VAL A 223 3.01 3.17 17.31
N PHE A 224 4.04 2.69 16.60
CA PHE A 224 4.46 1.29 16.62
C PHE A 224 5.81 1.08 17.32
N GLY A 225 6.65 2.10 17.38
CA GLY A 225 8.00 2.01 17.90
C GLY A 225 8.99 1.45 16.87
N HIS A 226 10.03 0.78 17.37
CA HIS A 226 11.06 0.22 16.50
C HIS A 226 10.52 -0.91 15.63
N THR A 227 10.83 -0.86 14.33
CA THR A 227 10.51 -1.93 13.35
C THR A 227 11.57 -1.94 12.24
N ASP A 228 11.99 -3.12 11.83
CA ASP A 228 13.05 -3.35 10.84
C ASP A 228 12.72 -2.83 9.44
N VAL A 229 11.43 -2.68 9.10
CA VAL A 229 11.01 -2.20 7.78
C VAL A 229 11.53 -0.79 7.49
N VAL A 230 11.69 0.05 8.51
CA VAL A 230 12.24 1.41 8.36
C VAL A 230 13.72 1.34 7.96
N GLN A 231 14.55 0.64 8.75
CA GLN A 231 15.97 0.47 8.46
C GLN A 231 16.18 -0.18 7.10
N LYS A 232 15.47 -1.25 6.82
CA LYS A 232 15.49 -1.95 5.52
C LYS A 232 15.17 -1.03 4.34
N SER A 233 14.28 -0.08 4.52
CA SER A 233 13.88 0.87 3.45
C SER A 233 14.91 1.98 3.29
N LEU A 234 15.47 2.47 4.38
CA LEU A 234 16.58 3.44 4.35
C LEU A 234 17.81 2.84 3.68
N ASP A 235 18.15 1.59 4.01
CA ASP A 235 19.24 0.85 3.38
C ASP A 235 19.01 0.64 1.88
N LEU A 236 17.79 0.23 1.50
CA LEU A 236 17.46 0.09 0.08
C LEU A 236 17.69 1.40 -0.69
N ALA A 237 17.21 2.53 -0.16
CA ALA A 237 17.36 3.82 -0.81
C ALA A 237 18.84 4.20 -1.00
N ARG A 238 19.71 3.90 -0.01
CA ARG A 238 21.16 4.06 -0.10
C ARG A 238 21.77 3.14 -1.15
N ASP A 239 21.47 1.85 -1.07
CA ASP A 239 22.14 0.81 -1.86
C ASP A 239 21.84 0.91 -3.36
N ILE A 240 20.63 1.39 -3.73
CA ILE A 240 20.26 1.61 -5.13
C ILE A 240 20.70 2.97 -5.68
N THR A 241 21.28 3.83 -4.85
CA THR A 241 21.69 5.18 -5.22
C THR A 241 23.18 5.39 -4.95
N PRO A 242 24.09 4.79 -5.75
CA PRO A 242 25.50 5.00 -5.58
C PRO A 242 25.89 6.46 -5.84
N LEU A 243 26.79 6.99 -5.02
CA LEU A 243 27.31 8.35 -5.21
C LEU A 243 28.01 8.50 -6.58
N PRO A 244 27.90 9.64 -7.22
CA PRO A 244 27.33 10.92 -6.75
C PRO A 244 25.85 11.13 -7.09
N ASN A 245 25.08 10.10 -7.34
CA ASN A 245 23.68 10.22 -7.73
C ASN A 245 22.78 10.70 -6.56
N TRP A 246 21.65 11.32 -6.91
CA TRP A 246 20.63 11.74 -5.97
C TRP A 246 19.54 10.68 -5.83
N MET A 247 19.09 10.41 -4.61
CA MET A 247 17.99 9.48 -4.35
C MET A 247 16.74 9.90 -5.16
N SER A 248 16.19 8.95 -5.92
CA SER A 248 15.08 9.19 -6.85
C SER A 248 15.33 10.34 -7.86
N GLY A 249 16.59 10.67 -8.14
CA GLY A 249 16.98 11.78 -9.03
C GLY A 249 16.74 13.17 -8.43
N MET A 250 16.43 13.28 -7.15
CA MET A 250 16.10 14.54 -6.47
C MET A 250 17.03 14.82 -5.28
N TYR A 251 17.74 15.92 -5.33
CA TYR A 251 18.66 16.30 -4.25
C TYR A 251 17.96 16.45 -2.89
N THR A 252 16.72 16.95 -2.86
CA THR A 252 15.92 17.09 -1.64
C THR A 252 15.66 15.74 -0.96
N TYR A 253 15.55 14.66 -1.72
CA TYR A 253 15.30 13.32 -1.18
C TYR A 253 16.54 12.76 -0.48
N SER A 254 17.73 13.03 -0.98
CA SER A 254 18.96 12.71 -0.25
C SER A 254 19.09 13.47 1.08
N LEU A 255 18.63 14.74 1.12
CA LEU A 255 18.55 15.49 2.38
C LEU A 255 17.52 14.90 3.34
N TRP A 256 16.36 14.48 2.84
CA TRP A 256 15.36 13.81 3.66
C TRP A 256 15.86 12.49 4.24
N TRP A 257 16.67 11.75 3.49
CA TRP A 257 17.30 10.53 4.00
C TRP A 257 18.17 10.81 5.24
N VAL A 258 18.98 11.86 5.22
CA VAL A 258 19.82 12.26 6.37
C VAL A 258 18.96 12.66 7.57
N VAL A 259 17.90 13.44 7.33
CA VAL A 259 16.96 13.85 8.39
C VAL A 259 16.24 12.62 8.98
N ALA A 260 15.81 11.68 8.14
CA ALA A 260 15.18 10.45 8.56
C ALA A 260 16.10 9.58 9.43
N GLN A 261 17.38 9.42 9.04
CA GLN A 261 18.39 8.70 9.83
C GLN A 261 18.60 9.34 11.21
N ARG A 262 18.75 10.66 11.24
CA ARG A 262 18.90 11.40 12.50
C ARG A 262 17.70 11.17 13.41
N ASP A 263 16.48 11.32 12.90
CA ASP A 263 15.27 11.22 13.72
C ASP A 263 15.03 9.78 14.16
N TRP A 264 15.28 8.79 13.30
CA TRP A 264 15.27 7.38 13.68
C TRP A 264 16.21 7.08 14.84
N TYR A 265 17.45 7.57 14.75
CA TYR A 265 18.42 7.44 15.86
C TYR A 265 17.93 8.13 17.14
N HIS A 266 17.38 9.34 17.04
CA HIS A 266 16.86 10.06 18.21
C HIS A 266 15.75 9.31 18.95
N PHE A 267 14.89 8.59 18.22
CA PHE A 267 13.80 7.82 18.83
C PHE A 267 14.26 6.47 19.38
N HIS A 268 15.21 5.82 18.73
CA HIS A 268 15.51 4.41 19.01
C HIS A 268 16.90 4.15 19.57
N GLY A 269 17.84 5.10 19.44
CA GLY A 269 19.19 5.01 20.01
C GLY A 269 20.06 3.92 19.39
N ASP A 270 19.72 3.40 18.20
CA ASP A 270 20.48 2.32 17.55
C ASP A 270 21.78 2.84 16.94
N MET A 271 22.81 2.88 17.79
CA MET A 271 24.14 3.33 17.42
C MET A 271 24.85 2.34 16.47
N GLU A 272 24.54 1.05 16.56
CA GLU A 272 25.17 0.04 15.70
C GLU A 272 24.68 0.19 14.26
N TYR A 273 23.37 0.41 14.08
CA TYR A 273 22.82 0.72 12.78
C TYR A 273 23.37 2.02 12.22
N LEU A 274 23.36 3.07 13.02
CA LEU A 274 23.92 4.37 12.61
C LEU A 274 25.36 4.27 12.13
N LYS A 275 26.23 3.54 12.84
CA LYS A 275 27.62 3.35 12.43
C LYS A 275 27.79 2.54 11.14
N GLN A 276 26.89 1.62 10.86
CA GLN A 276 26.90 0.86 9.59
C GLN A 276 26.61 1.77 8.41
N ASP A 277 25.68 2.69 8.57
CA ASP A 277 25.28 3.65 7.54
C ASP A 277 26.34 4.75 7.32
N PHE A 278 26.95 5.22 8.39
CA PHE A 278 27.94 6.31 8.35
C PHE A 278 29.39 5.86 8.07
N ARG A 279 29.65 4.61 7.71
CA ARG A 279 30.93 4.23 7.10
C ARG A 279 31.16 4.83 5.71
N LEU A 280 30.15 5.47 5.15
CA LEU A 280 30.19 6.28 3.92
C LEU A 280 30.48 7.77 4.22
N ASP A 281 31.00 8.10 5.40
CA ASP A 281 30.88 9.35 6.12
C ASP A 281 31.39 10.63 5.46
N GLU A 282 32.58 10.61 4.89
CA GLU A 282 33.17 11.86 4.38
C GLU A 282 32.52 12.28 3.05
N GLU A 283 32.17 11.33 2.19
CA GLU A 283 31.63 11.61 0.86
C GLU A 283 30.18 12.11 0.92
N ILE A 284 29.33 11.52 1.77
CA ILE A 284 27.92 11.97 1.95
C ILE A 284 27.90 13.34 2.61
N LEU A 285 28.71 13.56 3.63
CA LEU A 285 28.79 14.86 4.29
C LEU A 285 29.29 15.95 3.34
N GLU A 286 30.29 15.64 2.52
CA GLU A 286 30.79 16.57 1.49
C GLU A 286 29.72 16.85 0.41
N LEU A 287 28.99 15.82 0.00
CA LEU A 287 27.87 15.97 -0.94
C LEU A 287 26.76 16.85 -0.38
N ILE A 288 26.38 16.65 0.89
CA ILE A 288 25.38 17.49 1.59
C ILE A 288 25.88 18.92 1.73
N LEU A 289 27.14 19.12 2.08
CA LEU A 289 27.73 20.45 2.18
C LEU A 289 27.77 21.17 0.84
N ARG A 290 28.14 20.47 -0.24
CA ARG A 290 28.06 21.01 -1.61
C ARG A 290 26.63 21.42 -1.97
N LEU A 291 25.66 20.59 -1.62
CA LEU A 291 24.26 20.88 -1.90
C LEU A 291 23.74 22.09 -1.13
N ILE A 292 24.04 22.19 0.16
CA ILE A 292 23.67 23.37 0.96
C ILE A 292 24.28 24.63 0.33
N VAL A 293 25.53 24.57 -0.10
CA VAL A 293 26.20 25.67 -0.78
C VAL A 293 25.52 25.99 -2.11
N GLU A 294 25.19 25.01 -2.95
CA GLU A 294 24.50 25.22 -4.23
C GLU A 294 23.10 25.82 -4.05
N VAL A 295 22.30 25.28 -3.10
CA VAL A 295 20.96 25.83 -2.77
C VAL A 295 21.07 27.25 -2.21
N MET A 296 22.05 27.52 -1.36
CA MET A 296 22.29 28.86 -0.84
C MET A 296 22.78 29.83 -1.92
N CYS A 297 23.64 29.37 -2.85
CA CYS A 297 24.14 30.19 -3.95
C CYS A 297 23.11 30.44 -5.05
N SER A 298 22.17 29.53 -5.30
CA SER A 298 21.09 29.72 -6.27
C SER A 298 20.05 30.75 -5.81
N ASN A 299 19.99 31.07 -4.54
CA ASN A 299 19.09 32.06 -3.96
C ASN A 299 19.82 33.41 -3.80
N ARG A 300 19.73 34.26 -4.81
CA ARG A 300 20.46 35.56 -4.91
C ARG A 300 20.43 36.47 -3.64
N LYS A 301 19.52 36.24 -2.69
CA LYS A 301 19.45 36.95 -1.42
C LYS A 301 20.44 36.46 -0.36
N MET A 302 21.01 35.27 -0.52
CA MET A 302 21.95 34.65 0.43
C MET A 302 23.45 34.79 0.01
N ILE A 303 23.74 35.27 -1.18
CA ILE A 303 25.10 35.46 -1.71
C ILE A 303 25.94 36.45 -0.89
N ARG A 304 25.33 37.33 -0.06
CA ARG A 304 26.08 38.29 0.77
C ARG A 304 26.79 37.68 1.98
N ILE A 305 26.47 36.42 2.34
CA ILE A 305 27.11 35.71 3.47
C ILE A 305 28.30 34.84 3.01
N ALA A 306 28.35 34.50 1.73
CA ALA A 306 29.37 33.63 1.13
C ALA A 306 30.56 34.39 0.48
N SER A 307 30.74 35.68 0.76
CA SER A 307 31.80 36.50 0.16
C SER A 307 33.16 36.44 0.89
N ASP A 308 33.26 35.73 2.02
CA ASP A 308 34.51 35.46 2.68
C ASP A 308 34.95 34.01 2.44
N ASP A 309 36.25 33.85 2.12
CA ASP A 309 36.91 32.65 1.63
C ASP A 309 36.84 31.35 2.48
N LYS A 310 35.87 31.19 3.39
CA LYS A 310 35.71 30.00 4.25
C LYS A 310 34.28 29.54 4.49
N PRO A 311 33.45 29.24 3.47
CA PRO A 311 32.08 28.76 3.70
C PRO A 311 32.00 27.37 4.35
N VAL A 312 32.98 26.48 4.14
CA VAL A 312 33.00 25.10 4.62
C VAL A 312 33.27 25.02 6.14
N GLU A 313 34.10 25.91 6.69
CA GLU A 313 34.44 25.90 8.13
C GLU A 313 33.28 26.41 9.01
N ILE A 314 32.45 27.30 8.50
CA ILE A 314 31.27 27.84 9.22
C ILE A 314 30.20 26.75 9.35
N VAL A 315 29.97 25.98 8.30
CA VAL A 315 28.99 24.89 8.31
C VAL A 315 29.46 23.75 9.25
N ARG A 316 30.74 23.35 9.19
CA ARG A 316 31.31 22.37 10.13
C ARG A 316 31.17 22.77 11.58
N SER A 317 31.43 24.04 11.93
CA SER A 317 31.34 24.52 13.31
C SER A 317 29.90 24.63 13.84
N THR A 318 28.92 24.76 12.98
CA THR A 318 27.49 24.91 13.35
C THR A 318 26.79 23.56 13.53
N PHE A 319 27.21 22.53 12.78
CA PHE A 319 26.59 21.20 12.85
C PHE A 319 27.32 20.19 13.77
N MET A 320 28.54 20.51 14.25
CA MET A 320 29.30 19.65 15.16
C MET A 320 29.28 20.14 16.61
N LYS A 321 28.47 21.10 16.98
CA LYS A 321 28.13 21.46 18.36
C LYS A 321 26.74 20.95 18.71
#